data_8ae799c372f82faae5be0a4c699a739d
#
_entry.id   8ae799c372f82faae5be0a4c699a739d
#
_cell.length_a   1.000
_cell.length_b   1.000
_cell.length_c   1.000
_cell.angle_alpha   90.00
_cell.angle_beta   90.00
_cell.angle_gamma   90.00
#
_symmetry.space_group_name_H-M   'P 1'
#
loop_
_entity.id
_entity.type
_entity.pdbx_description
1 polymer ?
#
loop_
_entity_poly.entity_id
_entity_poly.type
_entity_poly.pdbx_seq_one_letter_code
_entity_poly.pdbx_strand_id
1 'polypeptide(L)'
;MKILNRLYKIGKALTISISLLFISSSSFLYLYNQRGSIIAYLYPSYKKDNKIDIRDKDIEFANKIMEGGFIIHFRHAERDKWIDVQMYDSLESDLHNNGVNESRYAENDYFKNAVCLNKRGLIQAKAIGEHIKNIKMPIGFIISSPSCRSRQTAEIAFGRYDKLDRDLVHVGPYSEEKSKRTKKLKNLYLNIPISKEGNTIVSSHNGVIDYQMFENNNDPKLSLEEGGFYIISRKNNKLYLEHEFHNFNDFIRIFYKR
;
A
#
# COMPACT_ATOMS: atom_id res chain seq x y z
N MET A 1 -25.61 -25.30 -63.93
CA MET A 1 -25.62 -23.82 -63.72
C MET A 1 -26.11 -23.40 -62.32
N LYS A 2 -27.18 -23.94 -61.75
CA LYS A 2 -27.68 -23.55 -60.38
C LYS A 2 -26.69 -23.85 -59.25
N ILE A 3 -25.94 -24.96 -59.28
CA ILE A 3 -24.99 -25.36 -58.24
C ILE A 3 -23.76 -24.46 -58.22
N LEU A 4 -23.20 -24.12 -59.38
CA LEU A 4 -22.04 -23.20 -59.48
C LEU A 4 -22.36 -21.80 -58.94
N ASN A 5 -23.55 -21.26 -59.19
CA ASN A 5 -24.01 -19.99 -58.65
C ASN A 5 -24.17 -20.02 -57.12
N ARG A 6 -24.55 -21.18 -56.58
CA ARG A 6 -24.69 -21.37 -55.11
C ARG A 6 -23.31 -21.41 -54.43
N LEU A 7 -22.36 -22.13 -55.04
CA LEU A 7 -20.97 -22.19 -54.52
C LEU A 7 -20.26 -20.83 -54.61
N TYR A 8 -20.48 -20.07 -55.68
CA TYR A 8 -19.96 -18.71 -55.82
C TYR A 8 -20.51 -17.76 -54.76
N LYS A 9 -21.79 -17.81 -54.44
CA LYS A 9 -22.41 -17.00 -53.38
C LYS A 9 -21.89 -17.37 -51.99
N ILE A 10 -21.67 -18.67 -51.71
CA ILE A 10 -21.10 -19.12 -50.44
C ILE A 10 -19.63 -18.65 -50.31
N GLY A 11 -18.84 -18.78 -51.34
CA GLY A 11 -17.45 -18.32 -51.37
C GLY A 11 -17.35 -16.80 -51.12
N LYS A 12 -18.23 -16.02 -51.75
CA LYS A 12 -18.26 -14.56 -51.58
C LYS A 12 -18.74 -14.16 -50.17
N ALA A 13 -19.67 -14.87 -49.56
CA ALA A 13 -20.10 -14.63 -48.18
C ALA A 13 -19.00 -15.00 -47.18
N LEU A 14 -18.26 -16.10 -47.44
CA LEU A 14 -17.16 -16.54 -46.59
C LEU A 14 -15.99 -15.51 -46.62
N THR A 15 -15.62 -15.02 -47.84
CA THR A 15 -14.58 -13.97 -47.96
C THR A 15 -14.96 -12.68 -47.31
N ILE A 16 -16.22 -12.23 -47.39
CA ILE A 16 -16.70 -11.04 -46.72
C ILE A 16 -16.63 -11.22 -45.16
N SER A 17 -17.07 -12.40 -44.67
CA SER A 17 -17.02 -12.69 -43.24
C SER A 17 -15.60 -12.76 -42.70
N ILE A 18 -14.64 -13.35 -43.42
CA ILE A 18 -13.24 -13.40 -43.05
C ILE A 18 -12.63 -11.99 -43.07
N SER A 19 -12.95 -11.19 -44.08
CA SER A 19 -12.46 -9.79 -44.18
C SER A 19 -13.00 -8.93 -43.03
N LEU A 20 -14.25 -9.10 -42.63
CA LEU A 20 -14.84 -8.41 -41.47
C LEU A 20 -14.19 -8.84 -40.14
N LEU A 21 -13.84 -10.12 -39.99
CA LEU A 21 -13.10 -10.62 -38.83
C LEU A 21 -11.69 -10.04 -38.76
N PHE A 22 -11.00 -9.93 -39.87
CA PHE A 22 -9.67 -9.30 -39.94
C PHE A 22 -9.72 -7.81 -39.64
N ILE A 23 -10.72 -7.09 -40.16
CA ILE A 23 -10.91 -5.66 -39.87
C ILE A 23 -11.25 -5.46 -38.39
N SER A 24 -12.09 -6.31 -37.81
CA SER A 24 -12.44 -6.21 -36.37
C SER A 24 -11.24 -6.52 -35.46
N SER A 25 -10.43 -7.52 -35.82
CA SER A 25 -9.24 -7.87 -35.03
C SER A 25 -8.14 -6.82 -35.14
N SER A 26 -7.90 -6.29 -36.34
CA SER A 26 -6.93 -5.19 -36.54
C SER A 26 -7.40 -3.89 -35.89
N SER A 27 -8.67 -3.58 -35.93
CA SER A 27 -9.28 -2.45 -35.22
C SER A 27 -9.19 -2.63 -33.71
N PHE A 28 -9.42 -3.83 -33.21
CA PHE A 28 -9.26 -4.14 -31.79
C PHE A 28 -7.79 -4.00 -31.33
N LEU A 29 -6.84 -4.52 -32.09
CA LEU A 29 -5.41 -4.35 -31.81
C LEU A 29 -5.00 -2.88 -31.87
N TYR A 30 -5.49 -2.14 -32.84
CA TYR A 30 -5.24 -0.70 -32.95
C TYR A 30 -5.79 0.05 -31.74
N LEU A 31 -7.04 -0.19 -31.36
CA LEU A 31 -7.67 0.41 -30.17
C LEU A 31 -6.96 -0.03 -28.87
N TYR A 32 -6.54 -1.28 -28.79
CA TYR A 32 -5.76 -1.77 -27.66
C TYR A 32 -4.41 -1.07 -27.55
N ASN A 33 -3.71 -0.88 -28.64
CA ASN A 33 -2.44 -0.14 -28.67
C ASN A 33 -2.63 1.36 -28.41
N GLN A 34 -3.79 1.93 -28.78
CA GLN A 34 -4.13 3.33 -28.55
C GLN A 34 -4.85 3.59 -27.20
N ARG A 35 -5.07 2.55 -26.40
CA ARG A 35 -5.84 2.68 -25.14
C ARG A 35 -5.33 3.80 -24.22
N GLY A 36 -4.03 3.97 -24.12
CA GLY A 36 -3.42 5.04 -23.33
C GLY A 36 -3.78 6.45 -23.84
N SER A 37 -3.79 6.62 -25.16
CA SER A 37 -4.15 7.88 -25.82
C SER A 37 -5.66 8.15 -25.71
N ILE A 38 -6.48 7.12 -25.85
CA ILE A 38 -7.94 7.22 -25.72
C ILE A 38 -8.32 7.55 -24.27
N ILE A 39 -7.72 6.88 -23.29
CA ILE A 39 -7.93 7.18 -21.86
C ILE A 39 -7.46 8.61 -21.57
N ALA A 40 -6.33 9.04 -22.06
CA ALA A 40 -5.82 10.38 -21.88
C ALA A 40 -6.71 11.47 -22.55
N TYR A 41 -7.42 11.12 -23.63
CA TYR A 41 -8.38 12.01 -24.27
C TYR A 41 -9.70 12.10 -23.49
N LEU A 42 -10.22 10.97 -23.02
CA LEU A 42 -11.49 10.90 -22.27
C LEU A 42 -11.33 11.44 -20.82
N TYR A 43 -10.12 11.32 -20.27
CA TYR A 43 -9.78 11.79 -18.92
C TYR A 43 -8.57 12.72 -18.99
N PRO A 44 -8.77 14.02 -19.28
CA PRO A 44 -7.66 14.99 -19.38
C PRO A 44 -6.78 15.08 -18.13
N SER A 45 -7.32 14.75 -16.96
CA SER A 45 -6.57 14.63 -15.71
C SER A 45 -5.56 13.46 -15.72
N TYR A 46 -5.78 12.44 -16.56
CA TYR A 46 -4.85 11.34 -16.76
C TYR A 46 -3.62 11.74 -17.61
N LYS A 47 -3.79 12.83 -18.41
CA LYS A 47 -2.70 13.45 -19.19
C LYS A 47 -1.82 14.39 -18.39
N LYS A 48 -2.18 14.67 -17.12
CA LYS A 48 -1.29 15.41 -16.26
C LYS A 48 -0.01 14.60 -16.17
N ASP A 49 1.01 15.05 -16.86
CA ASP A 49 2.35 14.48 -16.83
C ASP A 49 2.66 14.11 -15.39
N ASN A 50 2.60 12.82 -15.09
CA ASN A 50 3.21 12.28 -13.90
C ASN A 50 4.75 12.34 -14.11
N LYS A 51 5.29 13.50 -14.44
CA LYS A 51 6.62 13.89 -14.04
C LYS A 51 6.54 13.97 -12.52
N ILE A 52 6.66 12.79 -11.90
CA ILE A 52 6.97 12.73 -10.49
C ILE A 52 8.32 13.40 -10.41
N ASP A 53 8.31 14.58 -9.86
CA ASP A 53 9.49 15.32 -9.51
C ASP A 53 10.15 14.55 -8.36
N ILE A 54 11.03 13.60 -8.72
CA ILE A 54 11.80 12.85 -7.73
C ILE A 54 12.80 13.84 -7.18
N ARG A 55 12.58 14.26 -5.95
CA ARG A 55 13.44 15.19 -5.24
C ARG A 55 14.75 14.50 -4.87
N ASP A 56 15.84 15.22 -4.84
CA ASP A 56 17.14 14.70 -4.38
C ASP A 56 17.04 14.03 -3.01
N LYS A 57 16.20 14.57 -2.15
CA LYS A 57 15.93 14.00 -0.82
C LYS A 57 15.26 12.64 -0.89
N ASP A 58 14.38 12.40 -1.86
CA ASP A 58 13.75 11.08 -2.07
C ASP A 58 14.81 10.04 -2.43
N ILE A 59 15.75 10.40 -3.31
CA ILE A 59 16.87 9.53 -3.72
C ILE A 59 17.80 9.27 -2.52
N GLU A 60 18.12 10.29 -1.76
CA GLU A 60 18.95 10.20 -0.56
C GLU A 60 18.38 9.18 0.42
N PHE A 61 17.11 9.33 0.81
CA PHE A 61 16.50 8.45 1.80
C PHE A 61 16.17 7.07 1.26
N ALA A 62 15.83 6.94 -0.02
CA ALA A 62 15.72 5.63 -0.65
C ALA A 62 17.03 4.84 -0.58
N ASN A 63 18.17 5.50 -0.79
CA ASN A 63 19.48 4.85 -0.65
C ASN A 63 19.81 4.53 0.82
N LYS A 64 19.56 5.45 1.76
CA LYS A 64 19.84 5.25 3.18
C LYS A 64 19.11 4.05 3.78
N ILE A 65 17.84 3.83 3.44
CA ILE A 65 17.12 2.65 3.96
C ILE A 65 17.63 1.32 3.39
N MET A 66 18.41 1.34 2.31
CA MET A 66 19.10 0.16 1.81
C MET A 66 20.29 -0.25 2.69
N GLU A 67 20.77 0.63 3.56
CA GLU A 67 21.82 0.35 4.55
C GLU A 67 21.24 -0.24 5.84
N GLY A 68 19.94 -0.10 6.08
CA GLY A 68 19.28 -0.51 7.33
C GLY A 68 19.33 0.55 8.43
N GLY A 69 18.87 0.18 9.63
CA GLY A 69 18.98 1.03 10.83
C GLY A 69 17.84 2.03 11.02
N PHE A 70 16.79 1.97 10.23
CA PHE A 70 15.63 2.84 10.34
C PHE A 70 14.39 2.10 10.85
N ILE A 71 13.44 2.85 11.37
CA ILE A 71 12.05 2.43 11.55
C ILE A 71 11.27 2.93 10.33
N ILE A 72 10.62 2.02 9.62
CA ILE A 72 9.79 2.33 8.47
C ILE A 72 8.35 2.07 8.84
N HIS A 73 7.59 3.15 9.07
CA HIS A 73 6.16 3.08 9.42
C HIS A 73 5.31 3.07 8.16
N PHE A 74 4.80 1.91 7.79
CA PHE A 74 3.86 1.74 6.68
C PHE A 74 2.42 1.97 7.11
N ARG A 75 1.69 2.74 6.31
CA ARG A 75 0.24 2.65 6.27
C ARG A 75 -0.14 1.34 5.57
N HIS A 76 -1.10 0.60 6.15
CA HIS A 76 -1.65 -0.62 5.55
C HIS A 76 -2.07 -0.42 4.09
N ALA A 77 -2.15 -1.49 3.31
CA ALA A 77 -2.65 -1.50 1.94
C ALA A 77 -4.17 -1.23 1.87
N GLU A 78 -4.73 -1.14 0.68
CA GLU A 78 -6.08 -0.63 0.43
C GLU A 78 -7.18 -1.49 1.07
N ARG A 79 -8.19 -0.81 1.60
CA ARG A 79 -9.44 -1.37 2.11
C ARG A 79 -10.65 -0.58 1.60
N ASP A 80 -11.84 -1.11 1.75
CA ASP A 80 -13.06 -0.36 1.48
C ASP A 80 -13.37 0.59 2.65
N LYS A 81 -13.75 1.83 2.35
CA LYS A 81 -13.92 2.92 3.35
C LYS A 81 -15.39 3.26 3.63
N TRP A 82 -16.31 2.40 3.29
CA TRP A 82 -17.74 2.67 3.35
C TRP A 82 -18.39 2.32 4.70
N ILE A 83 -17.68 1.65 5.59
CA ILE A 83 -18.14 1.34 6.95
C ILE A 83 -17.30 2.10 7.98
N ASP A 84 -17.89 2.41 9.13
CA ASP A 84 -17.18 2.97 10.29
C ASP A 84 -16.21 1.92 10.87
N VAL A 85 -14.99 1.99 10.39
CA VAL A 85 -13.91 1.07 10.74
C VAL A 85 -13.38 1.33 12.15
N GLN A 86 -13.54 2.53 12.67
CA GLN A 86 -13.02 2.86 14.02
C GLN A 86 -13.71 2.03 15.10
N MET A 87 -14.99 1.80 14.98
CA MET A 87 -15.74 0.96 15.91
C MET A 87 -15.23 -0.48 15.84
N TYR A 88 -15.03 -1.03 14.65
CA TYR A 88 -14.57 -2.41 14.48
C TYR A 88 -13.12 -2.60 14.91
N ASP A 89 -12.25 -1.63 14.65
CA ASP A 89 -10.87 -1.65 15.15
C ASP A 89 -10.84 -1.67 16.68
N SER A 90 -11.72 -0.93 17.33
CA SER A 90 -11.84 -0.93 18.79
C SER A 90 -12.33 -2.26 19.33
N LEU A 91 -13.35 -2.84 18.70
CA LEU A 91 -13.87 -4.17 19.05
C LEU A 91 -12.81 -5.25 18.87
N GLU A 92 -12.06 -5.20 17.79
CA GLU A 92 -11.02 -6.17 17.47
C GLU A 92 -9.82 -6.07 18.43
N SER A 93 -9.43 -4.87 18.86
CA SER A 93 -8.15 -4.62 19.49
C SER A 93 -8.21 -4.29 20.97
N ASP A 94 -9.20 -3.50 21.40
CA ASP A 94 -9.21 -2.89 22.73
C ASP A 94 -10.35 -3.39 23.64
N LEU A 95 -11.51 -3.71 23.05
CA LEU A 95 -12.66 -4.16 23.85
C LEU A 95 -12.63 -5.67 24.12
N HIS A 96 -11.93 -6.43 23.29
CA HIS A 96 -11.75 -7.85 23.52
C HIS A 96 -10.40 -8.10 24.19
N ASN A 97 -10.42 -8.69 25.39
CA ASN A 97 -9.21 -9.05 26.14
C ASN A 97 -8.27 -9.98 25.33
N ASN A 98 -8.84 -10.74 24.41
CA ASN A 98 -8.14 -11.64 23.49
C ASN A 98 -8.19 -11.13 22.05
N GLY A 99 -8.19 -9.82 21.82
CA GLY A 99 -8.46 -9.21 20.53
C GLY A 99 -7.71 -9.83 19.35
N VAL A 100 -6.48 -10.28 19.56
CA VAL A 100 -5.72 -11.01 18.52
C VAL A 100 -6.32 -12.37 18.20
N ASN A 101 -6.81 -13.10 19.18
CA ASN A 101 -7.43 -14.42 19.00
C ASN A 101 -8.87 -14.32 18.51
N GLU A 102 -9.56 -13.26 18.90
CA GLU A 102 -10.95 -12.99 18.54
C GLU A 102 -11.08 -12.16 17.26
N SER A 103 -10.01 -11.57 16.77
CA SER A 103 -9.96 -10.73 15.56
C SER A 103 -10.54 -11.41 14.32
N ARG A 104 -10.55 -12.73 14.27
CA ARG A 104 -11.17 -13.50 13.19
C ARG A 104 -12.69 -13.31 13.07
N TYR A 105 -13.36 -12.85 14.13
CA TYR A 105 -14.79 -12.52 14.06
C TYR A 105 -15.03 -11.25 13.23
N ALA A 106 -14.14 -10.28 13.29
CA ALA A 106 -14.18 -9.09 12.43
C ALA A 106 -13.83 -9.40 10.97
N GLU A 107 -13.20 -10.55 10.72
CA GLU A 107 -12.83 -11.03 9.38
C GLU A 107 -13.97 -11.79 8.68
N ASN A 108 -15.18 -11.88 9.27
CA ASN A 108 -16.32 -12.48 8.59
C ASN A 108 -16.72 -11.69 7.33
N ASP A 109 -17.49 -12.31 6.44
CA ASP A 109 -17.78 -11.75 5.12
C ASP A 109 -18.46 -10.38 5.16
N TYR A 110 -19.20 -10.06 6.23
CA TYR A 110 -19.89 -8.78 6.37
C TYR A 110 -18.93 -7.62 6.61
N PHE A 111 -17.94 -7.79 7.49
CA PHE A 111 -17.01 -6.73 7.88
C PHE A 111 -15.67 -6.79 7.15
N LYS A 112 -15.36 -7.93 6.56
CA LYS A 112 -14.07 -8.26 5.99
C LYS A 112 -13.51 -7.17 5.07
N ASN A 113 -14.30 -6.67 4.15
CA ASN A 113 -13.85 -5.66 3.19
C ASN A 113 -13.60 -4.28 3.83
N ALA A 114 -14.23 -4.01 4.97
CA ALA A 114 -14.06 -2.73 5.69
C ALA A 114 -12.88 -2.75 6.67
N VAL A 115 -12.69 -3.85 7.39
CA VAL A 115 -11.61 -3.99 8.40
C VAL A 115 -10.35 -4.63 7.85
N CYS A 116 -10.49 -5.53 6.85
CA CYS A 116 -9.39 -6.21 6.19
C CYS A 116 -9.04 -5.55 4.84
N LEU A 117 -8.07 -6.09 4.15
CA LEU A 117 -7.74 -5.65 2.79
C LEU A 117 -8.83 -6.05 1.81
N ASN A 118 -9.19 -5.15 0.91
CA ASN A 118 -10.01 -5.49 -0.25
C ASN A 118 -9.15 -6.18 -1.33
N LYS A 119 -9.77 -6.60 -2.44
CA LYS A 119 -9.05 -7.28 -3.53
C LYS A 119 -7.88 -6.47 -4.08
N ARG A 120 -8.01 -5.15 -4.19
CA ARG A 120 -6.92 -4.26 -4.65
C ARG A 120 -5.82 -4.16 -3.62
N GLY A 121 -6.17 -4.08 -2.33
CA GLY A 121 -5.21 -4.08 -1.24
C GLY A 121 -4.37 -5.36 -1.15
N LEU A 122 -4.98 -6.53 -1.41
CA LEU A 122 -4.24 -7.79 -1.50
C LEU A 122 -3.21 -7.76 -2.63
N ILE A 123 -3.59 -7.25 -3.81
CA ILE A 123 -2.67 -7.08 -4.94
C ILE A 123 -1.59 -6.06 -4.62
N GLN A 124 -1.95 -4.92 -4.01
CA GLN A 124 -1.02 -3.88 -3.62
C GLN A 124 0.01 -4.40 -2.61
N ALA A 125 -0.42 -5.09 -1.56
CA ALA A 125 0.49 -5.65 -0.56
C ALA A 125 1.46 -6.68 -1.18
N LYS A 126 0.97 -7.52 -2.09
CA LYS A 126 1.82 -8.45 -2.85
C LYS A 126 2.84 -7.73 -3.71
N ALA A 127 2.44 -6.70 -4.44
CA ALA A 127 3.34 -5.90 -5.27
C ALA A 127 4.42 -5.20 -4.43
N ILE A 128 4.04 -4.62 -3.28
CA ILE A 128 5.00 -4.05 -2.31
C ILE A 128 6.05 -5.10 -1.93
N GLY A 129 5.62 -6.30 -1.56
CA GLY A 129 6.52 -7.38 -1.16
C GLY A 129 7.47 -7.83 -2.27
N GLU A 130 6.95 -8.00 -3.49
CA GLU A 130 7.76 -8.38 -4.65
C GLU A 130 8.82 -7.31 -4.96
N HIS A 131 8.46 -6.04 -4.92
CA HIS A 131 9.41 -4.95 -5.16
C HIS A 131 10.47 -4.84 -4.07
N ILE A 132 10.09 -4.92 -2.80
CA ILE A 132 11.02 -4.91 -1.66
C ILE A 132 12.03 -6.06 -1.77
N LYS A 133 11.57 -7.26 -2.13
CA LYS A 133 12.42 -8.42 -2.37
C LYS A 133 13.37 -8.18 -3.54
N ASN A 134 12.88 -7.64 -4.65
CA ASN A 134 13.67 -7.40 -5.86
C ASN A 134 14.79 -6.38 -5.63
N ILE A 135 14.53 -5.30 -4.90
CA ILE A 135 15.56 -4.31 -4.54
C ILE A 135 16.43 -4.77 -3.36
N LYS A 136 16.11 -5.91 -2.73
CA LYS A 136 16.82 -6.48 -1.57
C LYS A 136 16.88 -5.52 -0.38
N MET A 137 15.79 -4.79 -0.10
CA MET A 137 15.73 -3.92 1.07
C MET A 137 15.92 -4.75 2.36
N PRO A 138 16.89 -4.40 3.22
CA PRO A 138 17.16 -5.18 4.41
C PRO A 138 16.05 -4.99 5.46
N ILE A 139 15.46 -6.09 5.94
CA ILE A 139 14.42 -6.11 6.97
C ILE A 139 14.88 -6.98 8.13
N GLY A 140 14.93 -6.39 9.33
CA GLY A 140 15.29 -7.07 10.57
C GLY A 140 14.06 -7.52 11.36
N PHE A 141 13.27 -6.58 11.86
CA PHE A 141 12.13 -6.82 12.75
C PHE A 141 10.84 -6.24 12.15
N ILE A 142 9.72 -6.92 12.38
CA ILE A 142 8.41 -6.49 11.88
C ILE A 142 7.41 -6.49 13.01
N ILE A 143 6.82 -5.34 13.29
CA ILE A 143 5.74 -5.17 14.26
C ILE A 143 4.49 -4.67 13.55
N SER A 144 3.33 -5.18 13.92
CA SER A 144 2.06 -4.78 13.32
C SER A 144 1.05 -4.33 14.36
N SER A 145 0.16 -3.41 13.96
CA SER A 145 -1.12 -3.24 14.60
C SER A 145 -1.90 -4.56 14.55
N PRO A 146 -2.66 -4.92 15.59
CA PRO A 146 -3.50 -6.13 15.58
C PRO A 146 -4.66 -6.05 14.59
N SER A 147 -4.97 -4.88 14.02
CA SER A 147 -6.06 -4.77 13.05
C SER A 147 -5.83 -5.63 11.81
N CYS A 148 -6.90 -6.25 11.29
CA CYS A 148 -6.86 -7.19 10.18
C CYS A 148 -6.06 -6.66 8.98
N ARG A 149 -6.33 -5.44 8.50
CA ARG A 149 -5.64 -4.84 7.34
C ARG A 149 -4.14 -4.64 7.55
N SER A 150 -3.73 -4.29 8.76
CA SER A 150 -2.29 -4.10 9.08
C SER A 150 -1.57 -5.44 9.16
N ARG A 151 -2.17 -6.45 9.82
CA ARG A 151 -1.63 -7.82 9.87
C ARG A 151 -1.50 -8.40 8.46
N GLN A 152 -2.56 -8.32 7.65
CA GLN A 152 -2.53 -8.81 6.29
C GLN A 152 -1.49 -8.09 5.43
N THR A 153 -1.33 -6.78 5.60
CA THR A 153 -0.25 -6.04 4.91
C THR A 153 1.11 -6.57 5.32
N ALA A 154 1.36 -6.78 6.61
CA ALA A 154 2.62 -7.32 7.10
C ALA A 154 2.89 -8.73 6.58
N GLU A 155 1.91 -9.63 6.67
CA GLU A 155 2.02 -11.02 6.21
C GLU A 155 2.27 -11.13 4.71
N ILE A 156 1.52 -10.36 3.89
CA ILE A 156 1.59 -10.47 2.44
C ILE A 156 2.82 -9.74 1.88
N ALA A 157 3.12 -8.53 2.37
CA ALA A 157 4.24 -7.75 1.85
C ALA A 157 5.60 -8.20 2.42
N PHE A 158 5.65 -8.63 3.67
CA PHE A 158 6.91 -8.93 4.34
C PHE A 158 7.02 -10.40 4.79
N GLY A 159 5.99 -11.21 4.53
CA GLY A 159 5.98 -12.66 4.81
C GLY A 159 5.68 -13.02 6.26
N ARG A 160 5.70 -12.07 7.20
CA ARG A 160 5.48 -12.29 8.62
C ARG A 160 5.20 -11.00 9.39
N TYR A 161 4.87 -11.13 10.65
CA TYR A 161 5.15 -10.15 11.71
C TYR A 161 5.74 -10.88 12.92
N ASP A 162 6.65 -10.23 13.62
CA ASP A 162 7.34 -10.79 14.79
C ASP A 162 6.60 -10.43 16.10
N LYS A 163 5.84 -9.33 16.09
CA LYS A 163 5.06 -8.85 17.23
C LYS A 163 3.79 -8.14 16.79
N LEU A 164 2.73 -8.26 17.57
CA LEU A 164 1.55 -7.38 17.53
C LEU A 164 1.58 -6.42 18.72
N ASP A 165 1.17 -5.15 18.47
CA ASP A 165 1.15 -4.15 19.52
C ASP A 165 -0.09 -3.25 19.41
N ARG A 166 -0.85 -3.15 20.51
CA ARG A 166 -2.12 -2.40 20.57
C ARG A 166 -1.92 -0.89 20.47
N ASP A 167 -0.77 -0.38 20.85
CA ASP A 167 -0.48 1.05 20.73
C ASP A 167 -0.41 1.52 19.26
N LEU A 168 -0.35 0.57 18.32
CA LEU A 168 -0.37 0.82 16.87
C LEU A 168 -1.78 0.86 16.27
N VAL A 169 -2.84 0.66 17.05
CA VAL A 169 -4.23 0.68 16.55
C VAL A 169 -4.65 2.10 16.18
N HIS A 170 -5.50 2.20 15.17
CA HIS A 170 -6.09 3.48 14.75
C HIS A 170 -6.85 4.16 15.90
N VAL A 171 -6.82 5.49 15.94
CA VAL A 171 -7.56 6.28 16.93
C VAL A 171 -9.06 6.12 16.68
N GLY A 172 -9.74 5.46 17.61
CA GLY A 172 -11.19 5.30 17.63
C GLY A 172 -11.86 6.14 18.71
N PRO A 173 -13.20 6.17 18.74
CA PRO A 173 -13.97 6.93 19.72
C PRO A 173 -13.74 6.46 21.15
N TYR A 174 -13.22 5.26 21.34
CA TYR A 174 -12.91 4.64 22.65
C TYR A 174 -11.43 4.71 23.01
N SER A 175 -10.63 5.46 22.22
CA SER A 175 -9.20 5.59 22.48
C SER A 175 -8.93 6.51 23.66
N GLU A 176 -7.80 6.27 24.32
CA GLU A 176 -7.27 7.14 25.36
C GLU A 176 -7.06 8.58 24.87
N GLU A 177 -6.91 9.51 25.81
CA GLU A 177 -6.51 10.89 25.51
C GLU A 177 -5.29 10.92 24.60
N LYS A 178 -5.33 11.79 23.60
CA LYS A 178 -4.29 11.90 22.55
C LYS A 178 -2.88 12.02 23.12
N SER A 179 -2.69 12.85 24.14
CA SER A 179 -1.38 13.08 24.76
C SER A 179 -0.80 11.80 25.40
N LYS A 180 -1.64 11.04 26.09
CA LYS A 180 -1.25 9.77 26.72
C LYS A 180 -0.91 8.72 25.68
N ARG A 181 -1.68 8.65 24.62
CA ARG A 181 -1.45 7.75 23.50
C ARG A 181 -0.15 8.09 22.77
N THR A 182 0.08 9.37 22.43
CA THR A 182 1.32 9.82 21.81
C THR A 182 2.54 9.42 22.65
N LYS A 183 2.46 9.57 23.97
CA LYS A 183 3.52 9.17 24.90
C LYS A 183 3.79 7.65 24.87
N LYS A 184 2.74 6.83 24.88
CA LYS A 184 2.87 5.36 24.76
C LYS A 184 3.53 4.98 23.44
N LEU A 185 3.05 5.56 22.35
CA LEU A 185 3.59 5.30 21.02
C LEU A 185 5.04 5.74 20.90
N LYS A 186 5.39 6.94 21.39
CA LYS A 186 6.80 7.40 21.45
C LYS A 186 7.67 6.40 22.22
N ASN A 187 7.18 5.92 23.36
CA ASN A 187 7.90 4.91 24.15
C ASN A 187 8.05 3.59 23.39
N LEU A 188 7.02 3.12 22.69
CA LEU A 188 7.12 1.93 21.82
C LEU A 188 8.24 2.11 20.79
N TYR A 189 8.27 3.22 20.05
CA TYR A 189 9.29 3.48 19.01
C TYR A 189 10.71 3.66 19.57
N LEU A 190 10.82 4.12 20.81
CA LEU A 190 12.11 4.19 21.49
C LEU A 190 12.64 2.81 21.93
N ASN A 191 11.78 1.80 22.04
CA ASN A 191 12.13 0.49 22.58
C ASN A 191 12.04 -0.68 21.57
N ILE A 192 11.40 -0.50 20.40
CA ILE A 192 11.39 -1.57 19.40
C ILE A 192 12.80 -1.89 18.93
N PRO A 193 13.10 -3.16 18.62
CA PRO A 193 14.41 -3.56 18.11
C PRO A 193 14.76 -2.82 16.82
N ILE A 194 15.97 -2.31 16.70
CA ILE A 194 16.55 -1.79 15.45
C ILE A 194 17.91 -2.44 15.27
N SER A 195 18.08 -3.15 14.17
CA SER A 195 19.38 -3.67 13.75
C SER A 195 20.10 -2.64 12.87
N LYS A 196 21.41 -2.57 12.96
CA LYS A 196 22.22 -1.78 12.01
C LYS A 196 22.17 -2.34 10.59
N GLU A 197 21.91 -3.65 10.46
CA GLU A 197 21.91 -4.37 9.18
C GLU A 197 20.50 -4.56 8.61
N GLY A 198 19.47 -4.03 9.26
CA GLY A 198 18.09 -4.18 8.80
C GLY A 198 17.17 -3.11 9.34
N ASN A 199 16.15 -2.78 8.56
CA ASN A 199 15.11 -1.87 8.98
C ASN A 199 14.07 -2.58 9.87
N THR A 200 13.47 -1.81 10.77
CA THR A 200 12.29 -2.27 11.51
C THR A 200 11.05 -1.78 10.81
N ILE A 201 10.21 -2.70 10.38
CA ILE A 201 8.93 -2.39 9.74
C ILE A 201 7.85 -2.26 10.80
N VAL A 202 7.06 -1.20 10.72
CA VAL A 202 5.85 -1.00 11.51
C VAL A 202 4.66 -0.96 10.54
N SER A 203 3.85 -2.01 10.51
CA SER A 203 2.62 -2.04 9.72
C SER A 203 1.45 -1.51 10.55
N SER A 204 0.93 -0.35 10.19
CA SER A 204 -0.05 0.36 11.01
C SER A 204 -0.96 1.25 10.15
N HIS A 205 -1.33 2.42 10.67
CA HIS A 205 -2.34 3.29 10.10
C HIS A 205 -1.81 4.71 9.87
N ASN A 206 -2.47 5.39 8.96
CA ASN A 206 -2.34 6.84 8.87
C ASN A 206 -2.93 7.51 10.13
N GLY A 207 -2.34 8.60 10.59
CA GLY A 207 -2.82 9.33 11.76
C GLY A 207 -2.50 8.71 13.13
N VAL A 208 -1.74 7.60 13.16
CA VAL A 208 -1.16 7.06 14.40
C VAL A 208 0.05 7.89 14.83
N ILE A 209 0.84 8.32 13.85
CA ILE A 209 2.01 9.16 14.08
C ILE A 209 1.58 10.59 14.43
N ASP A 210 2.15 11.14 15.50
CA ASP A 210 1.99 12.51 15.93
C ASP A 210 3.35 13.23 15.88
N TYR A 211 3.40 14.45 15.36
CA TYR A 211 4.62 15.25 15.27
C TYR A 211 5.32 15.47 16.62
N GLN A 212 4.56 15.47 17.72
CA GLN A 212 5.10 15.59 19.08
C GLN A 212 6.00 14.42 19.50
N MET A 213 6.02 13.34 18.72
CA MET A 213 6.95 12.23 18.94
C MET A 213 8.39 12.59 18.56
N PHE A 214 8.58 13.57 17.67
CA PHE A 214 9.86 13.85 17.01
C PHE A 214 10.52 15.12 17.51
N GLU A 215 11.84 15.07 17.65
CA GLU A 215 12.65 16.20 18.12
C GLU A 215 12.81 17.30 17.07
N ASN A 216 12.72 16.96 15.79
CA ASN A 216 12.83 17.92 14.69
C ASN A 216 11.54 18.67 14.37
N ASN A 217 10.48 18.46 15.15
CA ASN A 217 9.16 19.07 14.97
C ASN A 217 8.67 19.04 13.51
N ASN A 218 9.14 18.08 12.73
CA ASN A 218 8.62 17.85 11.41
C ASN A 218 7.17 17.33 11.54
N ASP A 219 6.24 18.16 11.15
CA ASP A 219 4.84 17.75 11.03
C ASP A 219 4.74 16.88 9.77
N PRO A 220 4.23 15.63 9.86
CA PRO A 220 3.87 14.89 8.67
C PRO A 220 2.82 15.69 7.90
N LYS A 221 3.28 16.44 6.91
CA LYS A 221 2.48 17.41 6.15
C LYS A 221 1.40 16.75 5.31
N LEU A 222 1.59 15.49 4.99
CA LEU A 222 0.72 14.75 4.10
C LEU A 222 0.21 13.49 4.79
N SER A 223 -1.08 13.28 4.65
CA SER A 223 -1.68 12.00 4.93
C SER A 223 -1.13 10.97 3.95
N LEU A 224 -0.43 9.94 4.41
CA LEU A 224 0.05 8.85 3.56
C LEU A 224 -1.12 8.21 2.79
N GLU A 225 -0.92 7.89 1.53
CA GLU A 225 -1.79 6.95 0.81
C GLU A 225 -1.58 5.52 1.33
N GLU A 226 -2.49 4.61 1.00
CA GLU A 226 -2.33 3.19 1.32
C GLU A 226 -1.03 2.66 0.73
N GLY A 227 -0.20 2.03 1.57
CA GLY A 227 1.14 1.56 1.22
C GLY A 227 2.24 2.63 1.26
N GLY A 228 1.90 3.90 1.53
CA GLY A 228 2.89 4.94 1.83
C GLY A 228 3.55 4.73 3.20
N PHE A 229 4.68 5.39 3.44
CA PHE A 229 5.44 5.18 4.67
C PHE A 229 6.28 6.38 5.11
N TYR A 230 6.52 6.42 6.42
CA TYR A 230 7.47 7.33 7.06
C TYR A 230 8.80 6.63 7.34
N ILE A 231 9.89 7.36 7.20
CA ILE A 231 11.24 6.95 7.61
C ILE A 231 11.60 7.69 8.90
N ILE A 232 11.84 6.92 9.94
CA ILE A 232 12.11 7.42 11.28
C ILE A 232 13.47 6.92 11.74
N SER A 233 14.32 7.80 12.23
CA SER A 233 15.57 7.42 12.89
C SER A 233 15.47 7.56 14.40
N ARG A 234 16.28 6.74 15.12
CA ARG A 234 16.46 6.83 16.56
C ARG A 234 17.92 7.11 16.87
N LYS A 235 18.20 8.27 17.45
CA LYS A 235 19.55 8.73 17.80
C LYS A 235 19.54 9.26 19.24
N ASN A 236 20.45 8.80 20.09
CA ASN A 236 20.58 9.28 21.48
C ASN A 236 19.24 9.23 22.26
N ASN A 237 18.50 8.13 22.12
CA ASN A 237 17.18 7.93 22.73
C ASN A 237 16.13 8.99 22.33
N LYS A 238 16.24 9.54 21.12
CA LYS A 238 15.34 10.52 20.51
C LYS A 238 14.91 10.06 19.13
N LEU A 239 13.68 10.41 18.74
CA LEU A 239 13.11 10.08 17.44
C LEU A 239 13.15 11.28 16.50
N TYR A 240 13.42 11.03 15.23
CA TYR A 240 13.45 12.03 14.17
C TYR A 240 12.64 11.51 12.98
N LEU A 241 11.67 12.30 12.50
CA LEU A 241 11.00 12.04 11.23
C LEU A 241 11.92 12.55 10.11
N GLU A 242 12.58 11.63 9.45
CA GLU A 242 13.61 11.95 8.45
C GLU A 242 13.00 12.24 7.08
N HIS A 243 12.03 11.41 6.67
CA HIS A 243 11.41 11.53 5.36
C HIS A 243 10.07 10.81 5.29
N GLU A 244 9.28 11.12 4.25
CA GLU A 244 8.02 10.46 3.94
C GLU A 244 7.90 10.17 2.44
N PHE A 245 7.47 8.96 2.12
CA PHE A 245 6.99 8.59 0.79
C PHE A 245 5.47 8.50 0.83
N HIS A 246 4.81 9.45 0.16
CA HIS A 246 3.35 9.55 0.18
C HIS A 246 2.67 8.25 -0.28
N ASN A 247 3.22 7.62 -1.30
CA ASN A 247 2.82 6.29 -1.75
C ASN A 247 4.05 5.44 -2.10
N PHE A 248 3.85 4.12 -2.21
CA PHE A 248 4.94 3.20 -2.50
C PHE A 248 5.55 3.38 -3.89
N ASN A 249 4.76 3.86 -4.87
CA ASN A 249 5.26 4.06 -6.22
C ASN A 249 6.33 5.16 -6.29
N ASP A 250 6.23 6.21 -5.49
CA ASP A 250 7.21 7.29 -5.44
C ASP A 250 8.58 6.77 -5.00
N PHE A 251 8.58 5.84 -4.04
CA PHE A 251 9.79 5.17 -3.58
C PHE A 251 10.37 4.21 -4.62
N ILE A 252 9.56 3.28 -5.13
CA ILE A 252 10.09 2.18 -5.94
C ILE A 252 10.58 2.64 -7.33
N ARG A 253 10.00 3.70 -7.88
CA ARG A 253 10.44 4.29 -9.15
C ARG A 253 11.89 4.75 -9.15
N ILE A 254 12.46 5.10 -8.00
CA ILE A 254 13.86 5.51 -7.85
C ILE A 254 14.79 4.38 -8.31
N PHE A 255 14.44 3.13 -8.04
CA PHE A 255 15.25 1.96 -8.36
C PHE A 255 15.08 1.45 -9.80
N TYR A 256 13.96 1.75 -10.45
CA TYR A 256 13.67 1.29 -11.80
C TYR A 256 13.91 2.33 -12.91
N LYS A 257 14.31 3.55 -12.55
CA LYS A 257 14.65 4.61 -13.52
C LYS A 257 16.14 4.68 -13.85
N ARG A 258 16.94 3.73 -13.35
CA ARG A 258 18.38 3.67 -13.64
C ARG A 258 18.67 2.82 -14.84
#